data_391115ad72627c10a433e6de0b39a40c
#
_entry.id   391115ad72627c10a433e6de0b39a40c
#
_cell.length_a   1.000
_cell.length_b   1.000
_cell.length_c   1.000
_cell.angle_alpha   90.00
_cell.angle_beta   90.00
_cell.angle_gamma   90.00
#
_symmetry.space_group_name_H-M   'P 1'
#
loop_
_entity.id
_entity.type
_entity.pdbx_description
1 polymer ?
#
loop_
_entity_poly.entity_id
_entity_poly.type
_entity_poly.pdbx_seq_one_letter_code
_entity_poly.pdbx_strand_id
1 'polypeptide(L)'
;EIKPIAEMVQGDLDAPIEMIEYASFTCPHCATFHADVYPKLKINYIDKGLVKFIYREVYFDKYGMWASMIARCAGADRFFGMTDQIYRKQSSWARAESDVAIVTQLRKIGLLAGLDESQLSACLQDGVKLRALVEWYSENAKRDEIKSTPTLIINGEKHSNQSYEQLTEILDEILGKS
;
A
#
# COMPACT_ATOMS: atom_id res chain seq x y z
N GLU A 1 -7.57 12.24 -21.64
CA GLU A 1 -6.15 11.90 -21.43
C GLU A 1 -6.02 11.10 -20.15
N ILE A 2 -5.59 9.84 -20.25
CA ILE A 2 -5.36 8.99 -19.06
C ILE A 2 -4.11 9.51 -18.37
N LYS A 3 -4.28 10.07 -17.18
CA LYS A 3 -3.14 10.50 -16.37
C LYS A 3 -2.36 9.27 -15.89
N PRO A 4 -1.02 9.28 -15.98
CA PRO A 4 -0.22 8.17 -15.44
C PRO A 4 -0.47 7.98 -13.94
N ILE A 5 -0.44 6.74 -13.49
CA ILE A 5 -0.57 6.41 -12.07
C ILE A 5 0.71 6.82 -11.34
N ALA A 6 0.55 7.60 -10.28
CA ALA A 6 1.67 8.02 -9.46
C ALA A 6 2.15 6.84 -8.57
N GLU A 7 3.47 6.64 -8.53
CA GLU A 7 4.09 5.77 -7.53
C GLU A 7 3.87 6.37 -6.13
N MET A 8 3.59 5.51 -5.17
CA MET A 8 3.46 5.92 -3.76
C MET A 8 4.76 5.62 -3.03
N VAL A 9 5.52 6.68 -2.77
CA VAL A 9 6.89 6.61 -2.25
C VAL A 9 6.96 7.30 -0.89
N GLN A 10 7.69 6.70 0.05
CA GLN A 10 7.99 7.28 1.35
C GLN A 10 9.48 7.17 1.65
N GLY A 11 10.03 8.20 2.27
CA GLY A 11 11.44 8.28 2.59
C GLY A 11 12.26 9.10 1.60
N ASP A 12 13.55 9.06 1.77
CA ASP A 12 14.50 9.77 0.93
C ASP A 12 14.58 9.11 -0.47
N LEU A 13 14.39 9.89 -1.52
CA LEU A 13 14.46 9.39 -2.90
C LEU A 13 15.85 8.88 -3.28
N ASP A 14 16.88 9.38 -2.60
CA ASP A 14 18.29 9.01 -2.82
C ASP A 14 18.80 7.97 -1.81
N ALA A 15 17.89 7.35 -1.04
CA ALA A 15 18.26 6.32 -0.07
C ALA A 15 19.03 5.16 -0.73
N PRO A 16 20.01 4.56 -0.03
CA PRO A 16 20.83 3.47 -0.58
C PRO A 16 20.03 2.18 -0.84
N ILE A 17 18.89 2.02 -0.19
CA ILE A 17 18.03 0.84 -0.37
C ILE A 17 16.68 1.28 -0.93
N GLU A 18 16.25 0.63 -2.01
CA GLU A 18 14.88 0.70 -2.51
C GLU A 18 14.14 -0.56 -2.10
N MET A 19 13.01 -0.39 -1.40
CA MET A 19 12.12 -1.49 -1.03
C MET A 19 10.75 -1.26 -1.64
N ILE A 20 10.30 -2.19 -2.47
CA ILE A 20 8.95 -2.19 -3.03
C ILE A 20 8.14 -3.25 -2.29
N GLU A 21 6.99 -2.86 -1.73
CA GLU A 21 6.01 -3.79 -1.20
C GLU A 21 4.85 -3.92 -2.21
N TYR A 22 4.59 -5.15 -2.64
CA TYR A 22 3.36 -5.52 -3.34
C TYR A 22 2.36 -6.05 -2.31
N ALA A 23 1.24 -5.36 -2.15
CA ALA A 23 0.28 -5.65 -1.09
C ALA A 23 -1.17 -5.42 -1.54
N SER A 24 -2.09 -6.17 -0.94
CA SER A 24 -3.52 -5.98 -1.12
C SER A 24 -4.17 -5.47 0.16
N PHE A 25 -5.06 -4.49 0.04
CA PHE A 25 -5.83 -3.98 1.18
C PHE A 25 -6.77 -5.02 1.80
N THR A 26 -7.11 -6.08 1.08
CA THR A 26 -7.94 -7.19 1.61
C THR A 26 -7.12 -8.37 2.14
N CYS A 27 -5.80 -8.35 2.00
CA CYS A 27 -4.94 -9.41 2.46
C CYS A 27 -4.65 -9.30 3.97
N PRO A 28 -5.02 -10.31 4.81
CA PRO A 28 -4.73 -10.27 6.24
C PRO A 28 -3.23 -10.25 6.58
N HIS A 29 -2.41 -10.94 5.81
CA HIS A 29 -0.95 -10.92 5.99
C HIS A 29 -0.35 -9.54 5.73
N CYS A 30 -0.91 -8.79 4.79
CA CYS A 30 -0.51 -7.41 4.53
C CYS A 30 -0.90 -6.49 5.69
N ALA A 31 -2.08 -6.68 6.27
CA ALA A 31 -2.49 -5.95 7.48
C ALA A 31 -1.56 -6.23 8.64
N THR A 32 -1.16 -7.48 8.84
CA THR A 32 -0.18 -7.87 9.88
C THR A 32 1.18 -7.25 9.63
N PHE A 33 1.66 -7.24 8.39
CA PHE A 33 2.91 -6.57 8.03
C PHE A 33 2.87 -5.07 8.38
N HIS A 34 1.78 -4.39 8.08
CA HIS A 34 1.61 -2.97 8.40
C HIS A 34 1.40 -2.69 9.89
N ALA A 35 0.96 -3.68 10.67
CA ALA A 35 0.84 -3.56 12.13
C ALA A 35 2.17 -3.81 12.85
N ASP A 36 2.90 -4.84 12.44
CA ASP A 36 4.03 -5.38 13.21
C ASP A 36 5.41 -5.03 12.63
N VAL A 37 5.50 -4.87 11.31
CA VAL A 37 6.79 -4.70 10.62
C VAL A 37 6.99 -3.27 10.14
N TYR A 38 6.05 -2.73 9.37
CA TYR A 38 6.17 -1.43 8.73
C TYR A 38 6.44 -0.29 9.73
N PRO A 39 5.80 -0.19 10.90
CA PRO A 39 6.08 0.92 11.83
C PRO A 39 7.52 0.95 12.31
N LYS A 40 8.12 -0.20 12.57
CA LYS A 40 9.53 -0.32 12.97
C LYS A 40 10.47 -0.02 11.81
N LEU A 41 10.14 -0.52 10.62
CA LEU A 41 10.85 -0.23 9.38
C LEU A 41 10.88 1.28 9.11
N LYS A 42 9.73 1.94 9.29
CA LYS A 42 9.61 3.38 9.11
C LYS A 42 10.54 4.15 10.05
N ILE A 43 10.48 3.88 11.33
CA ILE A 43 11.27 4.60 12.36
C ILE A 43 12.77 4.32 12.18
N ASN A 44 13.15 3.08 11.90
CA ASN A 44 14.54 2.66 11.96
C ASN A 44 15.29 2.77 10.62
N TYR A 45 14.57 2.82 9.49
CA TYR A 45 15.19 2.84 8.16
C TYR A 45 14.64 3.95 7.25
N ILE A 46 13.33 4.06 7.10
CA ILE A 46 12.73 5.04 6.17
C ILE A 46 12.98 6.46 6.65
N ASP A 47 12.64 6.77 7.89
CA ASP A 47 12.78 8.11 8.48
C ASP A 47 14.25 8.50 8.66
N LYS A 48 15.16 7.54 8.64
CA LYS A 48 16.61 7.78 8.71
C LYS A 48 17.28 7.94 7.34
N GLY A 49 16.50 7.93 6.26
CA GLY A 49 17.03 8.07 4.91
C GLY A 49 17.77 6.85 4.37
N LEU A 50 17.62 5.69 5.00
CA LEU A 50 18.29 4.45 4.62
C LEU A 50 17.50 3.62 3.63
N VAL A 51 16.19 3.74 3.64
CA VAL A 51 15.26 3.01 2.76
C VAL A 51 14.30 3.99 2.10
N LYS A 52 14.21 3.91 0.77
CA LYS A 52 13.13 4.44 -0.05
C LYS A 52 12.08 3.35 -0.16
N PHE A 53 10.89 3.59 0.41
CA PHE A 53 9.80 2.63 0.45
C PHE A 53 8.75 2.96 -0.61
N ILE A 54 8.43 1.97 -1.45
CA ILE A 54 7.41 2.08 -2.49
C ILE A 54 6.32 1.08 -2.21
N TYR A 55 5.05 1.52 -2.22
CA TYR A 55 3.88 0.67 -2.06
C TYR A 55 3.19 0.50 -3.40
N ARG A 56 2.98 -0.74 -3.83
CA ARG A 56 2.24 -1.07 -5.04
C ARG A 56 1.07 -1.99 -4.73
N GLU A 57 -0.12 -1.57 -5.08
CA GLU A 57 -1.34 -2.33 -4.86
C GLU A 57 -1.41 -3.56 -5.75
N VAL A 58 -1.92 -4.66 -5.15
CA VAL A 58 -2.34 -5.87 -5.83
C VAL A 58 -3.85 -6.02 -5.61
N TYR A 59 -4.60 -6.36 -6.64
CA TYR A 59 -6.05 -6.49 -6.56
C TYR A 59 -6.45 -7.95 -6.73
N PHE A 60 -7.03 -8.54 -5.68
CA PHE A 60 -7.64 -9.88 -5.73
C PHE A 60 -9.15 -9.82 -5.92
N ASP A 61 -9.76 -8.66 -5.58
CA ASP A 61 -11.19 -8.45 -5.59
C ASP A 61 -11.53 -6.96 -5.73
N LYS A 62 -12.81 -6.68 -5.92
CA LYS A 62 -13.32 -5.31 -6.05
C LYS A 62 -13.16 -4.48 -4.77
N TYR A 63 -13.14 -5.12 -3.61
CA TYR A 63 -13.03 -4.41 -2.32
C TYR A 63 -11.64 -3.80 -2.13
N GLY A 64 -10.60 -4.50 -2.56
CA GLY A 64 -9.25 -3.96 -2.62
C GLY A 64 -9.14 -2.77 -3.57
N MET A 65 -9.83 -2.82 -4.70
CA MET A 65 -9.90 -1.70 -5.65
C MET A 65 -10.58 -0.48 -5.02
N TRP A 66 -11.70 -0.65 -4.32
CA TRP A 66 -12.39 0.46 -3.63
C TRP A 66 -11.53 1.06 -2.53
N ALA A 67 -10.86 0.23 -1.75
CA ALA A 67 -9.93 0.69 -0.71
C ALA A 67 -8.78 1.51 -1.32
N SER A 68 -8.23 1.06 -2.44
CA SER A 68 -7.19 1.77 -3.20
C SER A 68 -7.67 3.14 -3.69
N MET A 69 -8.90 3.22 -4.23
CA MET A 69 -9.49 4.49 -4.66
C MET A 69 -9.63 5.48 -3.49
N ILE A 70 -10.02 5.01 -2.31
CA ILE A 70 -10.07 5.82 -1.10
C ILE A 70 -8.67 6.23 -0.64
N ALA A 71 -7.73 5.31 -0.60
CA ALA A 71 -6.34 5.59 -0.19
C ALA A 71 -5.69 6.68 -1.05
N ARG A 72 -5.95 6.67 -2.35
CA ARG A 72 -5.40 7.63 -3.31
C ARG A 72 -6.19 8.94 -3.43
N CYS A 73 -7.37 8.99 -2.84
CA CYS A 73 -8.30 10.11 -2.99
C CYS A 73 -7.73 11.44 -2.47
N ALA A 74 -7.00 11.40 -1.37
CA ALA A 74 -6.39 12.58 -0.75
C ALA A 74 -5.00 12.94 -1.32
N GLY A 75 -4.51 12.20 -2.32
CA GLY A 75 -3.22 12.44 -2.94
C GLY A 75 -2.05 11.72 -2.25
N ALA A 76 -0.87 11.85 -2.84
CA ALA A 76 0.33 11.15 -2.42
C ALA A 76 0.76 11.47 -0.98
N ASP A 77 0.60 12.71 -0.55
CA ASP A 77 1.01 13.16 0.79
C ASP A 77 0.24 12.46 1.92
N ARG A 78 -0.99 12.03 1.66
CA ARG A 78 -1.86 11.37 2.64
C ARG A 78 -1.99 9.88 2.43
N PHE A 79 -1.42 9.35 1.36
CA PHE A 79 -1.60 7.94 0.97
C PHE A 79 -1.18 6.96 2.09
N PHE A 80 0.00 7.13 2.67
CA PHE A 80 0.49 6.21 3.71
C PHE A 80 -0.30 6.30 5.01
N GLY A 81 -0.77 7.49 5.38
CA GLY A 81 -1.67 7.66 6.52
C GLY A 81 -3.03 7.00 6.30
N MET A 82 -3.59 7.13 5.10
CA MET A 82 -4.83 6.44 4.70
C MET A 82 -4.65 4.92 4.69
N THR A 83 -3.55 4.45 4.12
CA THR A 83 -3.19 3.03 4.08
C THR A 83 -3.11 2.43 5.49
N ASP A 84 -2.48 3.12 6.42
CA ASP A 84 -2.41 2.70 7.82
C ASP A 84 -3.82 2.53 8.42
N GLN A 85 -4.70 3.48 8.22
CA GLN A 85 -6.07 3.41 8.73
C GLN A 85 -6.89 2.28 8.07
N ILE A 86 -6.72 2.08 6.77
CA ILE A 86 -7.41 1.01 6.03
C ILE A 86 -6.99 -0.34 6.59
N TYR A 87 -5.70 -0.58 6.79
CA TYR A 87 -5.20 -1.84 7.36
C TYR A 87 -5.62 -2.03 8.82
N ARG A 88 -5.52 -1.00 9.66
CA ARG A 88 -5.95 -1.08 11.06
C ARG A 88 -7.41 -1.49 11.22
N LYS A 89 -8.25 -1.06 10.30
CA LYS A 89 -9.70 -1.32 10.32
C LYS A 89 -10.13 -2.44 9.36
N GLN A 90 -9.18 -3.18 8.80
CA GLN A 90 -9.46 -4.21 7.78
C GLN A 90 -10.51 -5.22 8.24
N SER A 91 -10.42 -5.73 9.46
CA SER A 91 -11.38 -6.71 9.98
C SER A 91 -12.80 -6.15 10.07
N SER A 92 -12.96 -4.85 10.23
CA SER A 92 -14.28 -4.20 10.30
C SER A 92 -14.87 -3.97 8.91
N TRP A 93 -14.11 -3.35 7.99
CA TRP A 93 -14.65 -3.00 6.68
C TRP A 93 -14.67 -4.17 5.70
N ALA A 94 -13.62 -5.01 5.70
CA ALA A 94 -13.49 -6.10 4.73
C ALA A 94 -14.44 -7.28 5.00
N ARG A 95 -14.97 -7.37 6.21
CA ARG A 95 -15.94 -8.42 6.63
C ARG A 95 -17.34 -7.90 6.80
N ALA A 96 -17.64 -6.68 6.37
CA ALA A 96 -19.00 -6.14 6.45
C ALA A 96 -19.97 -6.97 5.59
N GLU A 97 -21.25 -6.96 5.97
CA GLU A 97 -22.25 -7.90 5.48
C GLU A 97 -22.65 -7.73 4.01
N SER A 98 -22.33 -6.59 3.41
CA SER A 98 -22.73 -6.27 2.04
C SER A 98 -21.75 -5.30 1.40
N ASP A 99 -21.80 -5.18 0.07
CA ASP A 99 -21.03 -4.20 -0.68
C ASP A 99 -21.30 -2.77 -0.18
N VAL A 100 -22.56 -2.45 0.09
CA VAL A 100 -22.95 -1.13 0.63
C VAL A 100 -22.31 -0.89 2.00
N ALA A 101 -22.32 -1.90 2.87
CA ALA A 101 -21.71 -1.81 4.19
C ALA A 101 -20.18 -1.63 4.10
N ILE A 102 -19.52 -2.34 3.19
CA ILE A 102 -18.08 -2.20 2.94
C ILE A 102 -17.75 -0.78 2.48
N VAL A 103 -18.45 -0.26 1.48
CA VAL A 103 -18.27 1.11 1.00
C VAL A 103 -18.50 2.13 2.10
N THR A 104 -19.56 1.93 2.91
CA THR A 104 -19.88 2.81 4.04
C THR A 104 -18.72 2.88 5.04
N GLN A 105 -18.13 1.74 5.39
CA GLN A 105 -16.98 1.68 6.30
C GLN A 105 -15.74 2.34 5.70
N LEU A 106 -15.46 2.11 4.42
CA LEU A 106 -14.34 2.76 3.72
C LEU A 106 -14.54 4.28 3.64
N ARG A 107 -15.76 4.75 3.37
CA ARG A 107 -16.08 6.19 3.38
C ARG A 107 -15.83 6.82 4.75
N LYS A 108 -16.17 6.14 5.83
CA LYS A 108 -15.88 6.62 7.19
C LYS A 108 -14.39 6.85 7.42
N ILE A 109 -13.54 5.97 6.90
CA ILE A 109 -12.08 6.15 6.98
C ILE A 109 -11.67 7.42 6.25
N GLY A 110 -12.19 7.65 5.05
CA GLY A 110 -11.94 8.86 4.29
C GLY A 110 -12.40 10.14 4.99
N LEU A 111 -13.60 10.12 5.58
CA LEU A 111 -14.14 11.25 6.34
C LEU A 111 -13.27 11.58 7.56
N LEU A 112 -12.82 10.56 8.30
CA LEU A 112 -11.91 10.74 9.45
C LEU A 112 -10.55 11.30 9.04
N ALA A 113 -10.13 11.04 7.81
CA ALA A 113 -8.89 11.59 7.24
C ALA A 113 -9.06 13.02 6.68
N GLY A 114 -10.26 13.60 6.78
CA GLY A 114 -10.53 14.98 6.38
C GLY A 114 -11.07 15.15 4.96
N LEU A 115 -11.40 14.08 4.25
CA LEU A 115 -12.13 14.14 2.98
C LEU A 115 -13.62 14.39 3.27
N ASP A 116 -14.32 15.03 2.34
CA ASP A 116 -15.76 15.20 2.41
C ASP A 116 -16.50 14.16 1.53
N GLU A 117 -17.81 14.08 1.69
CA GLU A 117 -18.65 13.12 0.95
C GLU A 117 -18.61 13.33 -0.56
N SER A 118 -18.48 14.55 -1.01
CA SER A 118 -18.38 14.89 -2.44
C SER A 118 -17.07 14.39 -3.04
N GLN A 119 -15.96 14.62 -2.35
CA GLN A 119 -14.65 14.12 -2.75
C GLN A 119 -14.61 12.59 -2.81
N LEU A 120 -15.15 11.93 -1.78
CA LEU A 120 -15.22 10.46 -1.71
C LEU A 120 -16.08 9.88 -2.84
N SER A 121 -17.22 10.48 -3.12
CA SER A 121 -18.09 10.06 -4.22
C SER A 121 -17.40 10.22 -5.57
N ALA A 122 -16.73 11.34 -5.80
CA ALA A 122 -15.96 11.57 -7.03
C ALA A 122 -14.86 10.53 -7.21
N CYS A 123 -14.10 10.23 -6.16
CA CYS A 123 -13.04 9.21 -6.20
C CYS A 123 -13.59 7.81 -6.49
N LEU A 124 -14.65 7.40 -5.81
CA LEU A 124 -15.25 6.06 -5.99
C LEU A 124 -15.92 5.88 -7.34
N GLN A 125 -16.35 6.96 -8.00
CA GLN A 125 -17.00 6.93 -9.30
C GLN A 125 -16.04 7.14 -10.47
N ASP A 126 -14.76 7.38 -10.20
CA ASP A 126 -13.75 7.60 -11.24
C ASP A 126 -13.35 6.28 -11.92
N GLY A 127 -14.18 5.83 -12.84
CA GLY A 127 -13.95 4.60 -13.59
C GLY A 127 -12.72 4.67 -14.53
N VAL A 128 -12.32 5.86 -14.96
CA VAL A 128 -11.11 6.04 -15.78
C VAL A 128 -9.87 5.73 -14.93
N LYS A 129 -9.80 6.30 -13.74
CA LYS A 129 -8.71 6.05 -12.81
C LYS A 129 -8.66 4.58 -12.37
N LEU A 130 -9.82 3.99 -12.10
CA LEU A 130 -9.90 2.57 -11.71
C LEU A 130 -9.31 1.66 -12.80
N ARG A 131 -9.68 1.87 -14.07
CA ARG A 131 -9.11 1.10 -15.18
C ARG A 131 -7.61 1.30 -15.28
N ALA A 132 -7.13 2.52 -15.17
CA ALA A 132 -5.70 2.83 -15.22
C ALA A 132 -4.94 2.14 -14.07
N LEU A 133 -5.50 2.10 -12.86
CA LEU A 133 -4.93 1.38 -11.71
C LEU A 133 -4.85 -0.11 -11.95
N VAL A 134 -5.90 -0.72 -12.52
CA VAL A 134 -5.92 -2.16 -12.82
C VAL A 134 -4.88 -2.50 -13.88
N GLU A 135 -4.78 -1.71 -14.94
CA GLU A 135 -3.75 -1.90 -15.97
C GLU A 135 -2.34 -1.76 -15.39
N TRP A 136 -2.10 -0.71 -14.63
CA TRP A 136 -0.82 -0.45 -13.97
C TRP A 136 -0.42 -1.58 -13.01
N TYR A 137 -1.35 -2.05 -12.19
CA TYR A 137 -1.14 -3.23 -11.35
C TYR A 137 -0.78 -4.47 -12.19
N SER A 138 -1.55 -4.74 -13.23
CA SER A 138 -1.35 -5.91 -14.07
C SER A 138 0.03 -5.92 -14.73
N GLU A 139 0.47 -4.78 -15.24
CA GLU A 139 1.79 -4.63 -15.85
C GLU A 139 2.91 -4.84 -14.83
N ASN A 140 2.80 -4.19 -13.66
CA ASN A 140 3.79 -4.30 -12.59
C ASN A 140 3.88 -5.74 -12.06
N ALA A 141 2.75 -6.36 -11.74
CA ALA A 141 2.70 -7.71 -11.20
C ALA A 141 3.23 -8.75 -12.19
N LYS A 142 2.95 -8.57 -13.47
CA LYS A 142 3.47 -9.45 -14.53
C LYS A 142 4.98 -9.30 -14.69
N ARG A 143 5.47 -8.05 -14.78
CA ARG A 143 6.91 -7.77 -14.92
C ARG A 143 7.72 -8.35 -13.76
N ASP A 144 7.23 -8.16 -12.54
CA ASP A 144 7.92 -8.57 -11.32
C ASP A 144 7.51 -9.98 -10.86
N GLU A 145 6.69 -10.67 -11.64
CA GLU A 145 6.22 -12.05 -11.38
C GLU A 145 5.62 -12.21 -9.97
N ILE A 146 4.73 -11.32 -9.58
CA ILE A 146 4.08 -11.33 -8.27
C ILE A 146 3.01 -12.41 -8.19
N LYS A 147 3.15 -13.34 -7.25
CA LYS A 147 2.25 -14.49 -7.06
C LYS A 147 1.54 -14.51 -5.71
N SER A 148 2.01 -13.71 -4.75
CA SER A 148 1.47 -13.66 -3.40
C SER A 148 1.73 -12.30 -2.77
N THR A 149 1.02 -11.99 -1.68
CA THR A 149 1.19 -10.75 -0.92
C THR A 149 1.35 -11.01 0.59
N PRO A 150 2.12 -10.20 1.31
CA PRO A 150 3.04 -9.22 0.75
C PRO A 150 4.23 -9.87 0.07
N THR A 151 4.69 -9.28 -1.03
CA THR A 151 5.98 -9.60 -1.65
C THR A 151 6.85 -8.35 -1.61
N LEU A 152 8.10 -8.51 -1.24
CA LEU A 152 9.05 -7.42 -1.11
C LEU A 152 10.11 -7.54 -2.20
N ILE A 153 10.44 -6.42 -2.85
CA ILE A 153 11.58 -6.34 -3.77
C ILE A 153 12.56 -5.35 -3.18
N ILE A 154 13.72 -5.85 -2.77
CA ILE A 154 14.76 -5.07 -2.09
C ILE A 154 15.95 -4.97 -3.03
N ASN A 155 16.24 -3.77 -3.53
CA ASN A 155 17.28 -3.52 -4.54
C ASN A 155 17.23 -4.53 -5.69
N GLY A 156 16.02 -4.80 -6.19
CA GLY A 156 15.78 -5.71 -7.32
C GLY A 156 15.67 -7.18 -6.95
N GLU A 157 15.94 -7.57 -5.71
CA GLU A 157 15.84 -8.95 -5.25
C GLU A 157 14.49 -9.22 -4.58
N LYS A 158 13.80 -10.25 -5.03
CA LYS A 158 12.46 -10.60 -4.55
C LYS A 158 12.54 -11.45 -3.30
N HIS A 159 11.76 -11.07 -2.30
CA HIS A 159 11.57 -11.79 -1.04
C HIS A 159 10.09 -12.03 -0.78
N SER A 160 9.76 -13.18 -0.22
CA SER A 160 8.42 -13.43 0.36
C SER A 160 8.22 -12.58 1.61
N ASN A 161 7.05 -12.73 2.26
CA ASN A 161 6.77 -12.07 3.53
C ASN A 161 7.85 -12.38 4.58
N GLN A 162 8.36 -11.34 5.23
CA GLN A 162 9.45 -11.41 6.20
C GLN A 162 9.00 -10.84 7.54
N SER A 163 9.53 -11.40 8.64
CA SER A 163 9.45 -10.75 9.94
C SER A 163 10.35 -9.50 9.97
N TYR A 164 10.14 -8.63 10.96
CA TYR A 164 11.02 -7.46 11.11
C TYR A 164 12.48 -7.87 11.32
N GLU A 165 12.72 -8.90 12.12
CA GLU A 165 14.06 -9.43 12.40
C GLU A 165 14.75 -9.95 11.14
N GLN A 166 14.02 -10.68 10.30
CA GLN A 166 14.54 -11.16 9.01
C GLN A 166 14.86 -9.99 8.06
N LEU A 167 13.99 -8.97 8.02
CA LEU A 167 14.25 -7.78 7.23
C LEU A 167 15.47 -7.00 7.72
N THR A 168 15.65 -6.84 9.03
CA THR A 168 16.83 -6.14 9.55
C THR A 168 18.12 -6.82 9.15
N GLU A 169 18.16 -8.15 9.14
CA GLU A 169 19.33 -8.91 8.67
C GLU A 169 19.65 -8.58 7.21
N ILE A 170 18.64 -8.59 6.34
CA ILE A 170 18.80 -8.28 4.92
C ILE A 170 19.28 -6.84 4.72
N LEU A 171 18.59 -5.88 5.36
CA LEU A 171 18.88 -4.46 5.20
C LEU A 171 20.26 -4.09 5.76
N ASP A 172 20.59 -4.60 6.93
CA ASP A 172 21.86 -4.32 7.59
C ASP A 172 23.05 -4.93 6.81
N GLU A 173 22.87 -6.09 6.21
CA GLU A 173 23.86 -6.68 5.31
C GLU A 173 24.11 -5.77 4.10
N ILE A 174 23.07 -5.27 3.45
CA ILE A 174 23.20 -4.33 2.32
C ILE A 174 23.91 -3.05 2.75
N LEU A 175 23.63 -2.55 3.95
CA LEU A 175 24.24 -1.34 4.50
C LEU A 175 25.66 -1.55 5.03
N GLY A 176 26.16 -2.78 5.00
CA GLY A 176 27.50 -3.11 5.52
C GLY A 176 27.56 -3.10 7.05
N LYS A 177 26.43 -3.23 7.73
CA LYS A 177 26.35 -3.36 9.19
C LYS A 177 26.41 -4.84 9.57
N SER A 178 27.30 -5.19 10.42
CA SER A 178 27.43 -6.55 10.96
C SER A 178 26.82 -6.65 12.36
#